data_33eab8195649f221467851d0feb358d4
#
_entry.id   33eab8195649f221467851d0feb358d4
#
_cell.length_a   1.000
_cell.length_b   1.000
_cell.length_c   1.000
_cell.angle_alpha   90.00
_cell.angle_beta   90.00
_cell.angle_gamma   90.00
#
_symmetry.space_group_name_H-M   'P 1'
#
loop_
_entity.id
_entity.type
_entity.pdbx_description
1 polymer ?
#
loop_
_entity_poly.entity_id
_entity_poly.type
_entity_poly.pdbx_seq_one_letter_code
_entity_poly.pdbx_strand_id
1 'polypeptide(L)'
;MDKQKEIQFPLRNYFVFMFCSVLVSTSIIGLMTVFVLKHWFMVEVSFQTWLIIFSLVIILVGSLAMWYGSVHLTKPISELNESVKAISRGDFNRKIPLKQYPKDTAKYHNELAQLSQHVNQMAEDLRRSDEHRSAFIANLSHELKTPLASLKILIENMKENIGRYKDRDHYLGVALGIVDDLSHHVLQILSLSSV
;
A
#
# COMPACT_ATOMS: atom_id res chain seq x y z
N MET A 1 23.70 25.80 -0.89
CA MET A 1 22.83 24.63 -0.61
C MET A 1 21.69 25.13 0.27
N ASP A 2 20.67 25.61 -0.40
CA ASP A 2 19.52 26.25 0.23
C ASP A 2 18.51 25.16 0.62
N LYS A 3 18.37 24.88 1.92
CA LYS A 3 17.33 24.01 2.44
C LYS A 3 16.02 24.78 2.32
N GLN A 4 15.30 24.61 1.20
CA GLN A 4 13.90 24.99 1.14
C GLN A 4 13.16 24.28 2.27
N LYS A 5 12.79 25.03 3.30
CA LYS A 5 11.80 24.62 4.28
C LYS A 5 10.47 24.40 3.54
N GLU A 6 10.20 23.18 3.14
CA GLU A 6 8.88 22.77 2.68
C GLU A 6 7.90 23.01 3.83
N ILE A 7 7.02 23.97 3.65
CA ILE A 7 5.94 24.24 4.61
C ILE A 7 4.95 23.09 4.45
N GLN A 8 5.05 22.10 5.29
CA GLN A 8 4.07 21.00 5.38
C GLN A 8 2.79 21.57 5.99
N PHE A 9 1.77 21.74 5.15
CA PHE A 9 0.42 22.02 5.64
C PHE A 9 -0.25 20.67 5.98
N PRO A 10 -0.48 20.37 7.26
CA PRO A 10 -1.14 19.13 7.65
C PRO A 10 -2.58 19.09 7.10
N LEU A 11 -3.05 17.89 6.75
CA LEU A 11 -4.41 17.64 6.23
C LEU A 11 -5.49 18.27 7.11
N ARG A 12 -5.28 18.29 8.43
CA ARG A 12 -6.13 18.98 9.41
C ARG A 12 -6.32 20.46 9.08
N ASN A 13 -5.24 21.17 8.76
CA ASN A 13 -5.30 22.60 8.46
C ASN A 13 -6.06 22.87 7.15
N TYR A 14 -5.95 21.96 6.17
CA TYR A 14 -6.74 22.04 4.93
C TYR A 14 -8.24 21.93 5.22
N PHE A 15 -8.67 20.96 6.05
CA PHE A 15 -10.06 20.82 6.46
C PHE A 15 -10.57 22.05 7.21
N VAL A 16 -9.79 22.55 8.16
CA VAL A 16 -10.14 23.77 8.92
C VAL A 16 -10.29 24.96 7.97
N PHE A 17 -9.34 25.15 7.04
CA PHE A 17 -9.40 26.24 6.07
C PHE A 17 -10.60 26.09 5.14
N MET A 18 -10.87 24.89 4.62
CA MET A 18 -12.03 24.60 3.78
C MET A 18 -13.33 24.89 4.53
N PHE A 19 -13.46 24.43 5.77
CA PHE A 19 -14.63 24.68 6.60
C PHE A 19 -14.85 26.17 6.89
N CYS A 20 -13.80 26.87 7.30
CA CYS A 20 -13.84 28.32 7.52
C CYS A 20 -14.20 29.09 6.24
N SER A 21 -13.63 28.71 5.08
CA SER A 21 -13.93 29.36 3.81
C SER A 21 -15.39 29.18 3.40
N VAL A 22 -15.97 28.02 3.64
CA VAL A 22 -17.41 27.75 3.40
C VAL A 22 -18.26 28.62 4.31
N LEU A 23 -17.96 28.71 5.61
CA LEU A 23 -18.69 29.55 6.53
C LEU A 23 -18.64 31.03 6.16
N VAL A 24 -17.47 31.52 5.80
CA VAL A 24 -17.30 32.93 5.40
C VAL A 24 -18.02 33.20 4.07
N SER A 25 -17.89 32.34 3.08
CA SER A 25 -18.56 32.53 1.78
C SER A 25 -20.08 32.46 1.91
N THR A 26 -20.66 31.54 2.72
CA THR A 26 -22.09 31.50 2.96
C THR A 26 -22.61 32.77 3.64
N SER A 27 -21.86 33.29 4.62
CA SER A 27 -22.23 34.56 5.28
C SER A 27 -22.20 35.74 4.31
N ILE A 28 -21.18 35.88 3.48
CA ILE A 28 -21.07 36.94 2.48
C ILE A 28 -22.21 36.86 1.46
N ILE A 29 -22.47 35.65 0.92
CA ILE A 29 -23.52 35.43 -0.06
C ILE A 29 -24.92 35.79 0.57
N GLY A 30 -25.15 35.38 1.80
CA GLY A 30 -26.39 35.72 2.52
C GLY A 30 -26.60 37.24 2.66
N LEU A 31 -25.55 37.97 3.08
CA LEU A 31 -25.61 39.42 3.21
C LEU A 31 -25.81 40.10 1.85
N MET A 32 -25.07 39.67 0.80
CA MET A 32 -25.23 40.17 -0.55
C MET A 32 -26.64 39.95 -1.11
N THR A 33 -27.22 38.79 -0.87
CA THR A 33 -28.60 38.45 -1.31
C THR A 33 -29.62 39.42 -0.70
N VAL A 34 -29.50 39.70 0.60
CA VAL A 34 -30.36 40.65 1.30
C VAL A 34 -30.18 42.06 0.75
N PHE A 35 -28.94 42.46 0.55
CA PHE A 35 -28.64 43.80 0.02
C PHE A 35 -29.23 44.01 -1.39
N VAL A 36 -29.07 43.03 -2.29
CA VAL A 36 -29.59 43.06 -3.66
C VAL A 36 -31.12 43.13 -3.67
N LEU A 37 -31.80 42.28 -2.87
CA LEU A 37 -33.24 42.24 -2.79
C LEU A 37 -33.80 43.56 -2.30
N LYS A 38 -33.18 44.18 -1.29
CA LYS A 38 -33.64 45.44 -0.73
C LYS A 38 -33.39 46.64 -1.67
N HIS A 39 -32.22 46.65 -2.32
CA HIS A 39 -31.79 47.83 -3.12
C HIS A 39 -32.32 47.81 -4.55
N TRP A 40 -32.39 46.63 -5.20
CA TRP A 40 -32.74 46.51 -6.61
C TRP A 40 -34.25 46.19 -6.84
N PHE A 41 -34.81 45.38 -5.97
CA PHE A 41 -36.21 44.96 -6.12
C PHE A 41 -37.21 45.76 -5.26
N MET A 42 -36.74 46.67 -4.40
CA MET A 42 -37.58 47.44 -3.44
C MET A 42 -38.55 46.51 -2.63
N VAL A 43 -38.17 45.25 -2.44
CA VAL A 43 -39.00 44.31 -1.70
C VAL A 43 -38.69 44.42 -0.21
N GLU A 44 -39.70 44.76 0.58
CA GLU A 44 -39.61 44.64 2.04
C GLU A 44 -39.65 43.15 2.40
N VAL A 45 -38.44 42.56 2.56
CA VAL A 45 -38.31 41.14 2.88
C VAL A 45 -38.63 40.95 4.36
N SER A 46 -39.71 40.21 4.66
CA SER A 46 -40.01 39.77 6.01
C SER A 46 -38.87 38.97 6.61
N PHE A 47 -38.65 39.09 7.92
CA PHE A 47 -37.63 38.32 8.63
C PHE A 47 -37.75 36.80 8.37
N GLN A 48 -38.95 36.28 8.27
CA GLN A 48 -39.22 34.87 7.95
C GLN A 48 -38.73 34.48 6.54
N THR A 49 -39.01 35.31 5.53
CA THR A 49 -38.55 35.09 4.14
C THR A 49 -37.05 35.12 4.06
N TRP A 50 -36.39 36.01 4.80
CA TRP A 50 -34.91 36.09 4.87
C TRP A 50 -34.31 34.81 5.45
N LEU A 51 -34.86 34.26 6.53
CA LEU A 51 -34.42 33.00 7.13
C LEU A 51 -34.52 31.83 6.14
N ILE A 52 -35.58 31.75 5.35
CA ILE A 52 -35.79 30.70 4.35
C ILE A 52 -34.71 30.81 3.25
N ILE A 53 -34.50 32.01 2.68
CA ILE A 53 -33.50 32.23 1.63
C ILE A 53 -32.10 31.87 2.16
N PHE A 54 -31.74 32.32 3.35
CA PHE A 54 -30.47 32.07 3.98
C PHE A 54 -30.23 30.59 4.21
N SER A 55 -31.24 29.85 4.69
CA SER A 55 -31.14 28.40 4.88
C SER A 55 -30.95 27.63 3.57
N LEU A 56 -31.64 28.03 2.49
CA LEU A 56 -31.46 27.43 1.16
C LEU A 56 -30.05 27.66 0.60
N VAL A 57 -29.48 28.85 0.79
CA VAL A 57 -28.11 29.15 0.39
C VAL A 57 -27.12 28.30 1.16
N ILE A 58 -27.27 28.16 2.47
CA ILE A 58 -26.40 27.32 3.29
C ILE A 58 -26.43 25.87 2.81
N ILE A 59 -27.63 25.31 2.58
CA ILE A 59 -27.79 23.93 2.12
C ILE A 59 -27.11 23.75 0.75
N LEU A 60 -27.30 24.68 -0.19
CA LEU A 60 -26.72 24.58 -1.52
C LEU A 60 -25.19 24.66 -1.49
N VAL A 61 -24.63 25.65 -0.80
CA VAL A 61 -23.16 25.81 -0.70
C VAL A 61 -22.54 24.67 0.10
N GLY A 62 -23.18 24.24 1.20
CA GLY A 62 -22.74 23.12 2.01
C GLY A 62 -22.72 21.80 1.21
N SER A 63 -23.77 21.55 0.41
CA SER A 63 -23.84 20.33 -0.42
C SER A 63 -22.78 20.31 -1.52
N LEU A 64 -22.50 21.47 -2.17
CA LEU A 64 -21.43 21.59 -3.15
C LEU A 64 -20.04 21.38 -2.54
N ALA A 65 -19.79 21.96 -1.37
CA ALA A 65 -18.54 21.79 -0.64
C ALA A 65 -18.33 20.32 -0.21
N MET A 66 -19.40 19.66 0.26
CA MET A 66 -19.36 18.24 0.63
C MET A 66 -19.11 17.35 -0.58
N TRP A 67 -19.75 17.61 -1.71
CA TRP A 67 -19.52 16.89 -2.95
C TRP A 67 -18.07 17.04 -3.43
N TYR A 68 -17.54 18.25 -3.41
CA TYR A 68 -16.15 18.53 -3.77
C TYR A 68 -15.16 17.80 -2.85
N GLY A 69 -15.38 17.88 -1.53
CA GLY A 69 -14.55 17.17 -0.55
C GLY A 69 -14.61 15.65 -0.71
N SER A 70 -15.79 15.10 -1.00
CA SER A 70 -15.97 13.68 -1.24
C SER A 70 -15.13 13.18 -2.42
N VAL A 71 -15.16 13.87 -3.55
CA VAL A 71 -14.40 13.48 -4.75
C VAL A 71 -12.89 13.58 -4.54
N HIS A 72 -12.43 14.63 -3.83
CA HIS A 72 -10.99 14.89 -3.69
C HIS A 72 -10.32 14.16 -2.53
N LEU A 73 -11.08 13.67 -1.55
CA LEU A 73 -10.56 13.00 -0.36
C LEU A 73 -10.98 11.54 -0.26
N THR A 74 -12.26 11.24 -0.46
CA THR A 74 -12.78 9.88 -0.30
C THR A 74 -12.27 8.95 -1.39
N LYS A 75 -12.21 9.41 -2.64
CA LYS A 75 -11.75 8.60 -3.77
C LYS A 75 -10.29 8.15 -3.63
N PRO A 76 -9.31 9.03 -3.34
CA PRO A 76 -7.91 8.60 -3.12
C PRO A 76 -7.75 7.64 -1.94
N ILE A 77 -8.51 7.83 -0.86
CA ILE A 77 -8.48 6.92 0.29
C ILE A 77 -9.01 5.53 -0.09
N SER A 78 -10.07 5.47 -0.89
CA SER A 78 -10.62 4.20 -1.39
C SER A 78 -9.62 3.48 -2.30
N GLU A 79 -8.96 4.20 -3.22
CA GLU A 79 -7.92 3.65 -4.11
C GLU A 79 -6.72 3.10 -3.31
N LEU A 80 -6.31 3.82 -2.25
CA LEU A 80 -5.29 3.38 -1.31
C LEU A 80 -5.70 2.07 -0.62
N ASN A 81 -6.91 2.02 -0.08
CA ASN A 81 -7.43 0.85 0.63
C ASN A 81 -7.50 -0.39 -0.29
N GLU A 82 -7.96 -0.23 -1.53
CA GLU A 82 -7.97 -1.31 -2.52
C GLU A 82 -6.56 -1.81 -2.83
N SER A 83 -5.59 -0.91 -2.95
CA SER A 83 -4.19 -1.27 -3.22
C SER A 83 -3.57 -2.01 -2.04
N VAL A 84 -3.78 -1.55 -0.81
CA VAL A 84 -3.35 -2.26 0.42
C VAL A 84 -4.00 -3.65 0.49
N LYS A 85 -5.27 -3.79 0.14
CA LYS A 85 -5.97 -5.07 0.09
C LYS A 85 -5.42 -6.01 -1.00
N ALA A 86 -5.00 -5.49 -2.14
CA ALA A 86 -4.34 -6.28 -3.18
C ALA A 86 -2.96 -6.77 -2.72
N ILE A 87 -2.15 -5.88 -2.12
CA ILE A 87 -0.85 -6.21 -1.55
C ILE A 87 -0.97 -7.30 -0.47
N SER A 88 -1.97 -7.21 0.40
CA SER A 88 -2.21 -8.22 1.44
C SER A 88 -2.60 -9.61 0.89
N ARG A 89 -3.02 -9.69 -0.38
CA ARG A 89 -3.32 -10.93 -1.10
C ARG A 89 -2.14 -11.44 -1.95
N GLY A 90 -0.99 -10.78 -1.87
CA GLY A 90 0.21 -11.15 -2.62
C GLY A 90 0.35 -10.47 -3.99
N ASP A 91 -0.53 -9.55 -4.37
CA ASP A 91 -0.37 -8.74 -5.58
C ASP A 91 0.50 -7.52 -5.30
N PHE A 92 1.82 -7.75 -5.25
CA PHE A 92 2.80 -6.70 -4.98
C PHE A 92 3.08 -5.80 -6.19
N ASN A 93 2.58 -6.12 -7.39
CA ASN A 93 2.81 -5.33 -8.59
C ASN A 93 1.86 -4.14 -8.72
N ARG A 94 0.78 -4.12 -7.93
CA ARG A 94 -0.19 -3.04 -7.93
C ARG A 94 0.38 -1.80 -7.24
N LYS A 95 0.77 -0.81 -8.06
CA LYS A 95 1.23 0.51 -7.56
C LYS A 95 0.06 1.47 -7.41
N ILE A 96 0.08 2.22 -6.33
CA ILE A 96 -0.85 3.33 -6.13
C ILE A 96 -0.37 4.47 -7.05
N PRO A 97 -1.24 4.95 -7.98
CA PRO A 97 -0.87 6.03 -8.85
C PRO A 97 -0.62 7.28 -8.00
N LEU A 98 0.63 7.70 -7.93
CA LEU A 98 0.96 9.03 -7.41
C LEU A 98 0.38 10.02 -8.40
N LYS A 99 -0.81 10.58 -8.12
CA LYS A 99 -1.33 11.68 -8.92
C LYS A 99 -0.27 12.78 -8.91
N GLN A 100 0.29 13.06 -10.08
CA GLN A 100 1.10 14.26 -10.27
C GLN A 100 0.13 15.44 -10.09
N TYR A 101 0.07 15.99 -8.89
CA TYR A 101 -0.60 17.26 -8.68
C TYR A 101 0.10 18.32 -9.52
N PRO A 102 -0.63 19.27 -10.14
CA PRO A 102 -0.03 20.34 -10.92
C PRO A 102 1.10 21.01 -10.13
N LYS A 103 2.19 21.37 -10.81
CA LYS A 103 3.41 21.93 -10.19
C LYS A 103 3.15 23.12 -9.26
N ASP A 104 2.05 23.84 -9.47
CA ASP A 104 1.65 24.99 -8.65
C ASP A 104 1.08 24.57 -7.27
N THR A 105 0.64 23.33 -7.10
CA THR A 105 0.23 22.78 -5.80
C THR A 105 1.34 21.98 -5.11
N ALA A 106 2.54 21.93 -5.68
CA ALA A 106 3.71 21.23 -5.13
C ALA A 106 4.18 21.75 -3.75
N LYS A 107 3.59 22.84 -3.27
CA LYS A 107 3.80 23.38 -1.93
C LYS A 107 3.09 22.61 -0.82
N TYR A 108 2.16 21.74 -1.18
CA TYR A 108 1.37 20.93 -0.23
C TYR A 108 1.86 19.50 -0.30
N HIS A 109 2.81 19.14 0.57
CA HIS A 109 3.10 17.74 0.85
C HIS A 109 1.84 17.14 1.46
N ASN A 110 1.00 16.55 0.59
CA ASN A 110 -0.21 15.91 1.01
C ASN A 110 0.18 14.63 1.75
N GLU A 111 -0.20 14.51 3.02
CA GLU A 111 0.00 13.33 3.86
C GLU A 111 -0.45 12.03 3.14
N LEU A 112 -1.47 12.15 2.28
CA LEU A 112 -1.94 11.06 1.41
C LEU A 112 -0.91 10.65 0.35
N ALA A 113 -0.18 11.61 -0.23
CA ALA A 113 0.88 11.31 -1.20
C ALA A 113 2.07 10.61 -0.51
N GLN A 114 2.46 11.05 0.68
CA GLN A 114 3.48 10.39 1.49
C GLN A 114 3.04 8.98 1.88
N LEU A 115 1.79 8.81 2.31
CA LEU A 115 1.24 7.51 2.66
C LEU A 115 1.24 6.57 1.44
N SER A 116 0.84 7.07 0.26
CA SER A 116 0.88 6.31 -0.99
C SER A 116 2.30 5.89 -1.37
N GLN A 117 3.28 6.77 -1.15
CA GLN A 117 4.70 6.46 -1.38
C GLN A 117 5.19 5.38 -0.42
N HIS A 118 4.88 5.48 0.88
CA HIS A 118 5.25 4.47 1.87
C HIS A 118 4.62 3.11 1.57
N VAL A 119 3.35 3.08 1.15
CA VAL A 119 2.68 1.83 0.75
C VAL A 119 3.31 1.24 -0.51
N ASN A 120 3.68 2.06 -1.51
CA ASN A 120 4.39 1.59 -2.70
C ASN A 120 5.78 1.03 -2.36
N GLN A 121 6.50 1.67 -1.42
CA GLN A 121 7.79 1.17 -0.93
C GLN A 121 7.62 -0.16 -0.21
N MET A 122 6.63 -0.27 0.68
CA MET A 122 6.31 -1.52 1.38
C MET A 122 5.97 -2.65 0.39
N ALA A 123 5.19 -2.37 -0.66
CA ALA A 123 4.87 -3.35 -1.70
C ALA A 123 6.13 -3.84 -2.42
N GLU A 124 7.05 -2.94 -2.74
CA GLU A 124 8.33 -3.29 -3.37
C GLU A 124 9.21 -4.14 -2.45
N ASP A 125 9.29 -3.80 -1.16
CA ASP A 125 10.06 -4.56 -0.17
C ASP A 125 9.48 -5.96 0.03
N LEU A 126 8.14 -6.08 0.09
CA LEU A 126 7.44 -7.37 0.15
C LEU A 126 7.67 -8.21 -1.12
N ARG A 127 7.63 -7.60 -2.30
CA ARG A 127 7.92 -8.26 -3.57
C ARG A 127 9.33 -8.85 -3.58
N ARG A 128 10.32 -8.06 -3.17
CA ARG A 128 11.71 -8.54 -3.07
C ARG A 128 11.84 -9.68 -2.06
N SER A 129 11.19 -9.56 -0.91
CA SER A 129 11.19 -10.62 0.10
C SER A 129 10.59 -11.93 -0.43
N ASP A 130 9.48 -11.85 -1.18
CA ASP A 130 8.84 -13.02 -1.79
C ASP A 130 9.68 -13.65 -2.89
N GLU A 131 10.34 -12.83 -3.73
CA GLU A 131 11.30 -13.30 -4.74
C GLU A 131 12.50 -14.02 -4.10
N HIS A 132 13.08 -13.44 -3.06
CA HIS A 132 14.17 -14.07 -2.30
C HIS A 132 13.73 -15.39 -1.69
N ARG A 133 12.54 -15.43 -1.07
CA ARG A 133 11.98 -16.66 -0.52
C ARG A 133 11.76 -17.73 -1.58
N SER A 134 11.21 -17.35 -2.73
CA SER A 134 10.98 -18.27 -3.84
C SER A 134 12.27 -18.82 -4.42
N ALA A 135 13.28 -17.97 -4.64
CA ALA A 135 14.60 -18.37 -5.09
C ALA A 135 15.29 -19.29 -4.07
N PHE A 136 15.17 -18.98 -2.78
CA PHE A 136 15.70 -19.80 -1.71
C PHE A 136 15.08 -21.21 -1.72
N ILE A 137 13.75 -21.33 -1.80
CA ILE A 137 13.07 -22.64 -1.87
C ILE A 137 13.47 -23.41 -3.13
N ALA A 138 13.61 -22.75 -4.28
CA ALA A 138 14.04 -23.39 -5.52
C ALA A 138 15.48 -23.95 -5.40
N ASN A 139 16.41 -23.15 -4.86
CA ASN A 139 17.80 -23.58 -4.64
C ASN A 139 17.87 -24.76 -3.67
N LEU A 140 17.16 -24.69 -2.56
CA LEU A 140 17.06 -25.78 -1.60
C LEU A 140 16.55 -27.08 -2.22
N SER A 141 15.49 -26.98 -3.00
CA SER A 141 14.91 -28.14 -3.68
C SER A 141 15.93 -28.77 -4.64
N HIS A 142 16.75 -27.95 -5.31
CA HIS A 142 17.78 -28.44 -6.20
C HIS A 142 18.94 -29.09 -5.43
N GLU A 143 19.42 -28.47 -4.34
CA GLU A 143 20.50 -28.99 -3.51
C GLU A 143 20.15 -30.28 -2.78
N LEU A 144 18.90 -30.45 -2.38
CA LEU A 144 18.42 -31.70 -1.75
C LEU A 144 18.16 -32.81 -2.77
N LYS A 145 17.71 -32.48 -3.99
CA LYS A 145 17.40 -33.47 -5.01
C LYS A 145 18.62 -34.27 -5.45
N THR A 146 19.79 -33.65 -5.56
CA THR A 146 21.02 -34.30 -6.02
C THR A 146 21.50 -35.40 -5.09
N PRO A 147 21.70 -35.19 -3.78
CA PRO A 147 22.13 -36.27 -2.88
C PRO A 147 21.06 -37.34 -2.70
N LEU A 148 19.76 -36.97 -2.72
CA LEU A 148 18.67 -37.94 -2.69
C LEU A 148 18.68 -38.85 -3.92
N ALA A 149 18.95 -38.32 -5.11
CA ALA A 149 19.08 -39.13 -6.33
C ALA A 149 20.26 -40.07 -6.25
N SER A 150 21.42 -39.58 -5.76
CA SER A 150 22.60 -40.40 -5.55
C SER A 150 22.36 -41.54 -4.56
N LEU A 151 21.71 -41.22 -3.44
CA LEU A 151 21.33 -42.22 -2.43
C LEU A 151 20.40 -43.30 -3.01
N LYS A 152 19.41 -42.88 -3.78
CA LYS A 152 18.46 -43.78 -4.45
C LYS A 152 19.20 -44.76 -5.38
N ILE A 153 20.05 -44.22 -6.28
CA ILE A 153 20.83 -45.04 -7.23
C ILE A 153 21.73 -46.03 -6.48
N LEU A 154 22.39 -45.59 -5.39
CA LEU A 154 23.23 -46.41 -4.57
C LEU A 154 22.48 -47.60 -3.98
N ILE A 155 21.30 -47.33 -3.39
CA ILE A 155 20.45 -48.36 -2.79
C ILE A 155 19.86 -49.32 -3.85
N GLU A 156 19.46 -48.80 -5.03
CA GLU A 156 18.98 -49.63 -6.14
C GLU A 156 20.08 -50.59 -6.64
N ASN A 157 21.29 -50.06 -6.85
CA ASN A 157 22.42 -50.89 -7.29
C ASN A 157 22.81 -51.94 -6.25
N MET A 158 22.77 -51.65 -4.94
CA MET A 158 22.98 -52.62 -3.87
C MET A 158 21.88 -53.68 -3.85
N LYS A 159 20.61 -53.29 -4.06
CA LYS A 159 19.46 -54.20 -4.11
C LYS A 159 19.60 -55.23 -5.24
N GLU A 160 19.98 -54.73 -6.43
CA GLU A 160 20.15 -55.56 -7.63
C GLU A 160 21.48 -56.30 -7.70
N ASN A 161 22.36 -56.17 -6.69
CA ASN A 161 23.70 -56.76 -6.63
C ASN A 161 24.60 -56.45 -7.87
N ILE A 162 24.51 -55.22 -8.41
CA ILE A 162 25.22 -54.83 -9.64
C ILE A 162 26.69 -54.57 -9.37
N GLY A 163 27.59 -55.31 -10.05
CA GLY A 163 29.02 -55.06 -10.06
C GLY A 163 29.67 -54.92 -8.68
N ARG A 164 30.29 -53.78 -8.42
CA ARG A 164 31.00 -53.45 -7.15
C ARG A 164 30.05 -53.26 -5.97
N TYR A 165 28.78 -53.02 -6.18
CA TYR A 165 27.76 -52.78 -5.12
C TYR A 165 27.35 -54.05 -4.38
N LYS A 166 27.96 -55.21 -4.70
CA LYS A 166 27.81 -56.43 -3.96
C LYS A 166 28.39 -56.35 -2.54
N ASP A 167 29.41 -55.50 -2.33
CA ASP A 167 29.93 -55.21 -0.99
C ASP A 167 29.01 -54.24 -0.29
N ARG A 168 27.94 -54.80 0.27
CA ARG A 168 26.84 -54.07 0.90
C ARG A 168 27.31 -53.29 2.13
N ASP A 169 28.19 -53.85 2.94
CA ASP A 169 28.66 -53.21 4.17
C ASP A 169 29.43 -51.92 3.86
N HIS A 170 30.29 -51.96 2.86
CA HIS A 170 31.00 -50.79 2.40
C HIS A 170 30.04 -49.70 1.88
N TYR A 171 29.10 -50.08 1.01
CA TYR A 171 28.19 -49.07 0.37
C TYR A 171 27.07 -48.59 1.29
N LEU A 172 26.71 -49.36 2.33
CA LEU A 172 25.87 -48.87 3.43
C LEU A 172 26.59 -47.74 4.20
N GLY A 173 27.90 -47.88 4.45
CA GLY A 173 28.68 -46.79 5.05
C GLY A 173 28.66 -45.52 4.20
N VAL A 174 28.83 -45.65 2.85
CA VAL A 174 28.72 -44.51 1.93
C VAL A 174 27.31 -43.90 1.98
N ALA A 175 26.25 -44.72 2.01
CA ALA A 175 24.88 -44.24 2.10
C ALA A 175 24.62 -43.43 3.39
N LEU A 176 25.12 -43.93 4.52
CA LEU A 176 25.03 -43.24 5.82
C LEU A 176 25.75 -41.89 5.76
N GLY A 177 26.94 -41.82 5.16
CA GLY A 177 27.65 -40.54 4.95
C GLY A 177 26.79 -39.50 4.19
N ILE A 178 26.11 -39.93 3.11
CA ILE A 178 25.21 -39.03 2.34
C ILE A 178 24.04 -38.57 3.22
N VAL A 179 23.49 -39.41 4.06
CA VAL A 179 22.39 -39.04 4.99
C VAL A 179 22.88 -38.06 6.05
N ASP A 180 24.07 -38.27 6.61
CA ASP A 180 24.66 -37.37 7.60
C ASP A 180 24.93 -35.98 7.01
N ASP A 181 25.49 -35.91 5.79
CA ASP A 181 25.72 -34.65 5.06
C ASP A 181 24.39 -33.94 4.80
N LEU A 182 23.36 -34.66 4.35
CA LEU A 182 22.03 -34.13 4.13
C LEU A 182 21.43 -33.56 5.42
N SER A 183 21.55 -34.28 6.53
CA SER A 183 21.06 -33.87 7.84
C SER A 183 21.75 -32.60 8.31
N HIS A 184 23.07 -32.50 8.09
CA HIS A 184 23.85 -31.32 8.43
C HIS A 184 23.43 -30.09 7.61
N HIS A 185 23.24 -30.26 6.30
CA HIS A 185 22.74 -29.20 5.42
C HIS A 185 21.36 -28.70 5.85
N VAL A 186 20.41 -29.59 6.17
CA VAL A 186 19.08 -29.20 6.64
C VAL A 186 19.15 -28.42 7.94
N LEU A 187 19.99 -28.82 8.90
CA LEU A 187 20.17 -28.10 10.15
C LEU A 187 20.78 -26.70 9.95
N GLN A 188 21.77 -26.56 9.04
CA GLN A 188 22.32 -25.27 8.67
C GLN A 188 21.25 -24.33 8.10
N ILE A 189 20.40 -24.84 7.23
CA ILE A 189 19.30 -24.08 6.62
C ILE A 189 18.30 -23.60 7.67
N LEU A 190 17.90 -24.49 8.57
CA LEU A 190 16.97 -24.14 9.65
C LEU A 190 17.55 -23.08 10.58
N SER A 191 18.84 -23.13 10.87
CA SER A 191 19.52 -22.13 11.71
C SER A 191 19.55 -20.73 11.05
N LEU A 192 19.67 -20.66 9.72
CA LEU A 192 19.62 -19.40 8.97
C LEU A 192 18.21 -18.83 8.82
N SER A 193 17.16 -19.68 8.89
CA SER A 193 15.77 -19.25 8.79
C SER A 193 15.17 -18.77 10.12
N SER A 194 15.89 -18.93 11.24
CA SER A 194 15.44 -18.57 12.59
C SER A 194 15.90 -17.16 13.04
N VAL A 195 16.58 -16.39 12.19
CA VAL A 195 16.98 -14.99 12.38
C VAL A 195 16.08 -14.07 11.59
#